data_6b8676ec07d2f164a5cc36ef3f615679
#
_entry.id   6b8676ec07d2f164a5cc36ef3f615679
#
_cell.length_a   1.000
_cell.length_b   1.000
_cell.length_c   1.000
_cell.angle_alpha   90.00
_cell.angle_beta   90.00
_cell.angle_gamma   90.00
#
_symmetry.space_group_name_H-M   'P 1'
#
loop_
_entity.id
_entity.type
_entity.pdbx_description
1 polymer ?
#
loop_
_entity_poly.entity_id
_entity_poly.type
_entity_poly.pdbx_seq_one_letter_code
_entity_poly.pdbx_strand_id
1 'polypeptide(L)'
;MIAGIIRWSLKDRLFVVVGSLLLLLWGGYEATRMPVDVFPDLTAPTVTVVVEAHGMAPQELESLVTFPIETALNGASGVRRVRSNTGVGIAVINVELDWGTDVYLARQVVAEKLQLVRGALPPEIPPPILA
;
A
#
# COMPACT_ATOMS: atom_id res chain seq x y z
N MET A 1 -41.00 -35.53 4.74
CA MET A 1 -39.93 -35.25 3.76
C MET A 1 -38.55 -35.74 4.23
N ILE A 2 -38.11 -35.44 5.45
CA ILE A 2 -36.79 -35.83 5.99
C ILE A 2 -36.58 -37.35 6.02
N ALA A 3 -37.61 -38.14 6.46
CA ALA A 3 -37.53 -39.59 6.50
C ALA A 3 -37.34 -40.27 5.13
N GLY A 4 -37.79 -39.63 4.05
CA GLY A 4 -37.57 -40.10 2.67
C GLY A 4 -36.13 -39.95 2.22
N ILE A 5 -35.53 -38.81 2.55
CA ILE A 5 -34.11 -38.50 2.24
C ILE A 5 -33.20 -39.48 2.98
N ILE A 6 -33.48 -39.73 4.28
CA ILE A 6 -32.68 -40.64 5.09
C ILE A 6 -32.78 -42.08 4.54
N ARG A 7 -33.98 -42.52 4.17
CA ARG A 7 -34.19 -43.86 3.65
C ARG A 7 -33.53 -44.07 2.27
N TRP A 8 -33.58 -43.06 1.42
CA TRP A 8 -32.91 -43.04 0.11
C TRP A 8 -31.39 -43.07 0.28
N SER A 9 -30.85 -42.23 1.16
CA SER A 9 -29.42 -42.14 1.48
C SER A 9 -28.85 -43.46 2.01
N LEU A 10 -29.62 -44.18 2.84
CA LEU A 10 -29.21 -45.49 3.36
C LEU A 10 -29.31 -46.61 2.31
N LYS A 11 -30.24 -46.51 1.35
CA LYS A 11 -30.38 -47.47 0.28
C LYS A 11 -29.28 -47.36 -0.78
N ASP A 12 -28.97 -46.12 -1.16
CA ASP A 12 -28.00 -45.83 -2.21
C ASP A 12 -26.71 -45.21 -1.65
N ARG A 13 -26.13 -45.88 -0.66
CA ARG A 13 -24.92 -45.42 0.07
C ARG A 13 -23.75 -45.05 -0.85
N LEU A 14 -23.66 -45.72 -2.01
CA LEU A 14 -22.57 -45.49 -2.97
C LEU A 14 -22.68 -44.09 -3.61
N PHE A 15 -23.91 -43.67 -3.96
CA PHE A 15 -24.13 -42.31 -4.49
C PHE A 15 -23.84 -41.23 -3.46
N VAL A 16 -24.14 -41.47 -2.19
CA VAL A 16 -23.87 -40.53 -1.10
C VAL A 16 -22.37 -40.38 -0.88
N VAL A 17 -21.63 -41.50 -0.88
CA VAL A 17 -20.16 -41.49 -0.72
C VAL A 17 -19.49 -40.79 -1.90
N VAL A 18 -19.88 -41.12 -3.14
CA VAL A 18 -19.32 -40.46 -4.34
C VAL A 18 -19.66 -38.97 -4.35
N GLY A 19 -20.92 -38.60 -4.03
CA GLY A 19 -21.33 -37.19 -3.96
C GLY A 19 -20.57 -36.40 -2.90
N SER A 20 -20.37 -36.99 -1.70
CA SER A 20 -19.59 -36.33 -0.64
C SER A 20 -18.10 -36.17 -1.01
N LEU A 21 -17.53 -37.14 -1.70
CA LEU A 21 -16.14 -37.11 -2.14
C LEU A 21 -15.94 -36.07 -3.24
N LEU A 22 -16.88 -35.91 -4.18
CA LEU A 22 -16.90 -34.86 -5.18
C LEU A 22 -17.02 -33.46 -4.54
N LEU A 23 -17.92 -33.32 -3.55
CA LEU A 23 -18.05 -32.04 -2.80
C LEU A 23 -16.78 -31.70 -2.03
N LEU A 24 -16.11 -32.68 -1.43
CA LEU A 24 -14.87 -32.50 -0.71
C LEU A 24 -13.73 -32.05 -1.64
N LEU A 25 -13.61 -32.69 -2.81
CA LEU A 25 -12.62 -32.31 -3.82
C LEU A 25 -12.90 -30.90 -4.39
N TRP A 26 -14.15 -30.60 -4.69
CA TRP A 26 -14.54 -29.28 -5.19
C TRP A 26 -14.33 -28.19 -4.13
N GLY A 27 -14.79 -28.42 -2.89
CA GLY A 27 -14.61 -27.48 -1.78
C GLY A 27 -13.12 -27.26 -1.46
N GLY A 28 -12.31 -28.31 -1.49
CA GLY A 28 -10.86 -28.22 -1.33
C GLY A 28 -10.20 -27.40 -2.44
N TYR A 29 -10.62 -27.60 -3.68
CA TYR A 29 -10.13 -26.82 -4.83
C TYR A 29 -10.51 -25.35 -4.74
N GLU A 30 -11.77 -25.04 -4.39
CA GLU A 30 -12.24 -23.66 -4.19
C GLU A 30 -11.54 -22.99 -3.00
N ALA A 31 -11.32 -23.71 -1.91
CA ALA A 31 -10.61 -23.19 -0.74
C ALA A 31 -9.17 -22.72 -1.06
N THR A 32 -8.49 -23.39 -1.99
CA THR A 32 -7.13 -22.95 -2.42
C THR A 32 -7.14 -21.72 -3.33
N ARG A 33 -8.30 -21.36 -3.89
CA ARG A 33 -8.48 -20.19 -4.76
C ARG A 33 -9.07 -18.98 -4.05
N MET A 34 -9.56 -19.16 -2.83
CA MET A 34 -10.06 -18.03 -2.05
C MET A 34 -8.90 -17.07 -1.74
N PRO A 35 -8.95 -15.82 -2.23
CA PRO A 35 -8.01 -14.81 -1.77
C PRO A 35 -8.23 -14.62 -0.27
N VAL A 36 -7.21 -14.97 0.53
CA VAL A 36 -7.23 -14.81 1.99
C VAL A 36 -6.83 -13.37 2.32
N ASP A 37 -7.58 -12.41 1.78
CA ASP A 37 -7.48 -11.03 2.25
C ASP A 37 -8.35 -10.88 3.48
N VAL A 38 -7.73 -11.02 4.64
CA VAL A 38 -8.39 -10.95 5.96
C VAL A 38 -8.91 -9.54 6.25
N PHE A 39 -8.33 -8.52 5.62
CA PHE A 39 -8.78 -7.13 5.70
C PHE A 39 -8.75 -6.49 4.31
N PRO A 40 -9.82 -5.79 3.89
CA PRO A 40 -9.70 -4.92 2.74
C PRO A 40 -8.56 -3.93 3.01
N ASP A 41 -7.69 -3.73 2.01
CA ASP A 41 -6.61 -2.74 2.10
C ASP A 41 -7.22 -1.36 2.40
N LEU A 42 -7.30 -1.05 3.69
CA LEU A 42 -7.71 0.28 4.19
C LEU A 42 -6.54 1.26 4.18
N THR A 43 -5.40 0.83 3.63
CA THR A 43 -4.21 1.67 3.51
C THR A 43 -4.35 2.55 2.26
N ALA A 44 -4.43 3.86 2.45
CA ALA A 44 -4.37 4.79 1.34
C ALA A 44 -3.05 4.57 0.59
N PRO A 45 -3.04 4.62 -0.76
CA PRO A 45 -1.81 4.50 -1.50
C PRO A 45 -0.83 5.59 -1.02
N THR A 46 0.39 5.17 -0.68
CA THR A 46 1.41 6.04 -0.09
C THR A 46 2.68 5.98 -0.92
N VAL A 47 3.25 7.14 -1.22
CA VAL A 47 4.58 7.27 -1.84
C VAL A 47 5.53 7.79 -0.78
N THR A 48 6.63 7.08 -0.56
CA THR A 48 7.64 7.48 0.42
C THR A 48 8.81 8.16 -0.28
N VAL A 49 9.18 9.34 0.20
CA VAL A 49 10.36 10.09 -0.23
C VAL A 49 11.40 10.02 0.88
N VAL A 50 12.59 9.57 0.57
CA VAL A 50 13.70 9.48 1.51
C VAL A 50 14.79 10.46 1.06
N VAL A 51 15.25 11.27 2.01
CA VAL A 51 16.34 12.22 1.80
C VAL A 51 17.43 11.96 2.82
N GLU A 52 18.64 11.69 2.36
CA GLU A 52 19.81 11.54 3.20
C GLU A 52 20.60 12.86 3.25
N ALA A 53 20.91 13.34 4.44
CA ALA A 53 21.66 14.57 4.66
C ALA A 53 22.67 14.37 5.80
N HIS A 54 23.71 13.63 5.49
CA HIS A 54 24.75 13.29 6.46
C HIS A 54 25.37 14.54 7.11
N GLY A 55 25.43 14.55 8.44
CA GLY A 55 26.06 15.63 9.21
C GLY A 55 25.14 16.79 9.59
N MET A 56 23.89 16.82 9.13
CA MET A 56 22.93 17.85 9.53
C MET A 56 22.21 17.50 10.83
N ALA A 57 22.01 18.53 11.67
CA ALA A 57 21.14 18.41 12.83
C ALA A 57 19.66 18.27 12.39
N PRO A 58 18.81 17.57 13.15
CA PRO A 58 17.40 17.37 12.76
C PRO A 58 16.64 18.67 12.49
N GLN A 59 16.86 19.70 13.29
CA GLN A 59 16.21 21.01 13.14
C GLN A 59 16.64 21.74 11.85
N GLU A 60 17.90 21.61 11.49
CA GLU A 60 18.43 22.17 10.26
C GLU A 60 17.91 21.43 9.03
N LEU A 61 17.92 20.09 9.09
CA LEU A 61 17.37 19.24 8.06
C LEU A 61 15.87 19.48 7.86
N GLU A 62 15.12 19.68 8.94
CA GLU A 62 13.69 19.99 8.87
C GLU A 62 13.44 21.34 8.16
N SER A 63 14.16 22.38 8.54
CA SER A 63 13.94 23.73 7.99
C SER A 63 14.41 23.90 6.55
N LEU A 64 15.53 23.27 6.18
CA LEU A 64 16.17 23.46 4.87
C LEU A 64 15.73 22.44 3.82
N VAL A 65 15.22 21.29 4.24
CA VAL A 65 14.91 20.17 3.33
C VAL A 65 13.47 19.71 3.46
N THR A 66 13.09 19.28 4.67
CA THR A 66 11.78 18.66 4.89
C THR A 66 10.64 19.63 4.62
N PHE A 67 10.69 20.81 5.20
CA PHE A 67 9.65 21.84 5.06
C PHE A 67 9.44 22.33 3.60
N PRO A 68 10.48 22.65 2.81
CA PRO A 68 10.31 22.98 1.40
C PRO A 68 9.69 21.85 0.57
N ILE A 69 10.11 20.60 0.83
CA ILE A 69 9.56 19.42 0.14
C ILE A 69 8.09 19.21 0.52
N GLU A 70 7.75 19.26 1.81
CA GLU A 70 6.35 19.15 2.27
C GLU A 70 5.46 20.22 1.64
N THR A 71 5.93 21.46 1.61
CA THR A 71 5.16 22.56 1.04
C THR A 71 4.86 22.34 -0.44
N ALA A 72 5.84 21.84 -1.20
CA ALA A 72 5.66 21.55 -2.62
C ALA A 72 4.75 20.35 -2.87
N LEU A 73 4.83 19.32 -2.02
CA LEU A 73 4.02 18.11 -2.14
C LEU A 73 2.58 18.32 -1.68
N ASN A 74 2.33 19.16 -0.66
CA ASN A 74 0.98 19.48 -0.21
C ASN A 74 0.13 20.18 -1.29
N GLY A 75 0.75 20.83 -2.26
CA GLY A 75 0.08 21.44 -3.40
C GLY A 75 -0.10 20.52 -4.61
N ALA A 76 0.30 19.26 -4.52
CA ALA A 76 0.23 18.32 -5.64
C ALA A 76 -1.16 17.72 -5.79
N SER A 77 -1.59 17.55 -7.04
CA SER A 77 -2.90 16.92 -7.34
C SER A 77 -2.93 15.47 -6.87
N GLY A 78 -4.02 15.05 -6.20
CA GLY A 78 -4.20 13.69 -5.68
C GLY A 78 -3.49 13.41 -4.36
N VAL A 79 -2.83 14.40 -3.76
CA VAL A 79 -2.23 14.29 -2.43
C VAL A 79 -3.25 14.66 -1.37
N ARG A 80 -3.56 13.69 -0.51
CA ARG A 80 -4.48 13.87 0.61
C ARG A 80 -3.79 14.46 1.84
N ARG A 81 -2.57 13.96 2.11
CA ARG A 81 -1.80 14.35 3.29
C ARG A 81 -0.32 14.07 3.09
N VAL A 82 0.51 14.94 3.60
CA VAL A 82 1.96 14.72 3.70
C VAL A 82 2.34 14.60 5.18
N ARG A 83 3.16 13.61 5.50
CA ARG A 83 3.71 13.41 6.84
C ARG A 83 5.20 13.18 6.73
N SER A 84 5.99 13.89 7.50
CA SER A 84 7.43 13.70 7.57
C SER A 84 7.87 13.21 8.94
N ASN A 85 9.02 12.58 8.92
CA ASN A 85 9.77 12.22 10.12
C ASN A 85 11.24 12.55 9.84
N THR A 86 11.76 13.53 10.58
CA THR A 86 13.13 14.00 10.41
C THR A 86 13.98 13.50 11.58
N GLY A 87 15.00 12.72 11.23
CA GLY A 87 15.99 12.19 12.17
C GLY A 87 17.36 12.83 11.96
N VAL A 88 18.37 12.27 12.60
CA VAL A 88 19.76 12.71 12.42
C VAL A 88 20.25 12.21 11.06
N GLY A 89 20.51 13.13 10.13
CA GLY A 89 21.05 12.81 8.81
C GLY A 89 20.07 12.14 7.83
N ILE A 90 18.79 11.99 8.18
CA ILE A 90 17.77 11.37 7.31
C ILE A 90 16.39 12.01 7.53
N ALA A 91 15.68 12.26 6.44
CA ALA A 91 14.28 12.65 6.46
C ALA A 91 13.46 11.65 5.62
N VAL A 92 12.35 11.20 6.18
CA VAL A 92 11.39 10.31 5.52
C VAL A 92 10.07 11.06 5.41
N ILE A 93 9.59 11.25 4.18
CA ILE A 93 8.38 11.99 3.88
C ILE A 93 7.39 11.03 3.23
N ASN A 94 6.28 10.77 3.91
CA ASN A 94 5.20 9.90 3.44
C ASN A 94 4.09 10.74 2.83
N VAL A 95 3.81 10.52 1.58
CA VAL A 95 2.77 11.20 0.81
C VAL A 95 1.58 10.27 0.69
N GLU A 96 0.54 10.50 1.48
CA GLU A 96 -0.73 9.77 1.41
C GLU A 96 -1.56 10.34 0.27
N LEU A 97 -2.02 9.48 -0.62
CA LEU A 97 -2.80 9.84 -1.81
C LEU A 97 -4.29 9.60 -1.58
N ASP A 98 -5.11 10.20 -2.43
CA ASP A 98 -6.54 9.92 -2.45
C ASP A 98 -6.83 8.48 -2.88
N TRP A 99 -7.93 7.92 -2.36
CA TRP A 99 -8.39 6.58 -2.69
C TRP A 99 -8.66 6.44 -4.19
N GLY A 100 -8.14 5.36 -4.78
CA GLY A 100 -8.31 5.10 -6.21
C GLY A 100 -7.31 5.81 -7.12
N THR A 101 -6.36 6.57 -6.56
CA THR A 101 -5.28 7.18 -7.35
C THR A 101 -4.32 6.09 -7.83
N ASP A 102 -3.97 6.12 -9.12
CA ASP A 102 -2.92 5.25 -9.65
C ASP A 102 -1.56 5.62 -9.06
N VAL A 103 -0.94 4.65 -8.38
CA VAL A 103 0.35 4.83 -7.71
C VAL A 103 1.46 5.24 -8.68
N TYR A 104 1.42 4.75 -9.92
CA TYR A 104 2.41 5.11 -10.94
C TYR A 104 2.29 6.57 -11.37
N LEU A 105 1.07 7.04 -11.58
CA LEU A 105 0.81 8.44 -11.89
C LEU A 105 1.20 9.34 -10.71
N ALA A 106 0.86 8.93 -9.51
CA ALA A 106 1.22 9.66 -8.30
C ALA A 106 2.74 9.78 -8.11
N ARG A 107 3.48 8.70 -8.33
CA ARG A 107 4.96 8.72 -8.29
C ARG A 107 5.53 9.71 -9.31
N GLN A 108 4.95 9.78 -10.50
CA GLN A 108 5.36 10.73 -11.53
C GLN A 108 5.12 12.18 -11.07
N VAL A 109 3.95 12.48 -10.52
CA VAL A 109 3.61 13.81 -9.98
C VAL A 109 4.53 14.19 -8.83
N VAL A 110 4.80 13.28 -7.89
CA VAL A 110 5.73 13.49 -6.79
C VAL A 110 7.15 13.74 -7.31
N ALA A 111 7.63 12.95 -8.29
CA ALA A 111 8.94 13.13 -8.90
C ALA A 111 9.06 14.50 -9.59
N GLU A 112 8.04 14.94 -10.31
CA GLU A 112 8.00 16.26 -10.95
C GLU A 112 8.08 17.38 -9.92
N LYS A 113 7.32 17.30 -8.83
CA LYS A 113 7.36 18.28 -7.73
C LYS A 113 8.72 18.33 -7.05
N LEU A 114 9.34 17.16 -6.82
CA LEU A 114 10.69 17.09 -6.25
C LEU A 114 11.75 17.75 -7.16
N GLN A 115 11.63 17.62 -8.48
CA GLN A 115 12.50 18.28 -9.43
C GLN A 115 12.40 19.81 -9.34
N LEU A 116 11.19 20.35 -9.17
CA LEU A 116 10.96 21.78 -9.02
C LEU A 116 11.59 22.33 -7.73
N VAL A 117 11.53 21.57 -6.64
CA VAL A 117 12.08 21.97 -5.34
C VAL A 117 13.59 21.80 -5.27
N ARG A 118 14.18 20.97 -6.13
CA ARG A 118 15.62 20.68 -6.12
C ARG A 118 16.49 21.94 -6.17
N GLY A 119 16.05 22.97 -6.87
CA GLY A 119 16.75 24.26 -6.94
C GLY A 119 16.74 25.08 -5.63
N ALA A 120 15.81 24.76 -4.72
CA ALA A 120 15.70 25.41 -3.41
C ALA A 120 16.41 24.62 -2.29
N LEU A 121 16.82 23.37 -2.58
CA LEU A 121 17.56 22.54 -1.62
C LEU A 121 19.05 22.88 -1.62
N PRO A 122 19.74 22.70 -0.48
CA PRO A 122 21.20 22.89 -0.42
C PRO A 122 21.91 21.94 -1.41
N PRO A 123 22.94 22.40 -2.11
CA PRO A 123 23.62 21.63 -3.16
C PRO A 123 24.37 20.41 -2.63
N GLU A 124 24.61 20.35 -1.32
CA GLU A 124 25.34 19.28 -0.65
C GLU A 124 24.46 18.03 -0.42
N ILE A 125 23.14 18.16 -0.61
CA ILE A 125 22.19 17.09 -0.34
C ILE A 125 21.99 16.24 -1.60
N PRO A 126 22.17 14.91 -1.50
CA PRO A 126 21.86 14.01 -2.62
C PRO A 126 20.39 14.08 -3.02
N PRO A 127 20.07 13.77 -4.27
CA PRO A 127 18.69 13.82 -4.75
C PRO A 127 17.78 12.90 -3.93
N PRO A 128 16.55 13.36 -3.61
CA PRO A 128 15.55 12.55 -2.93
C PRO A 128 15.29 11.23 -3.66
N ILE A 129 15.17 10.13 -2.91
CA ILE A 129 14.89 8.80 -3.44
C ILE A 129 13.40 8.49 -3.21
N LEU A 130 12.73 8.02 -4.25
CA LEU A 130 11.35 7.52 -4.17
C LEU A 130 11.36 6.02 -3.88
N ALA A 131 10.77 5.62 -2.77
CA ALA A 131 10.62 4.23 -2.37
C ALA A 131 9.17 3.72 -2.57
#